data_85301d4878b28ad4c027b94586d6e8b2
#
_entry.id   85301d4878b28ad4c027b94586d6e8b2
#
_cell.length_a   1.000
_cell.length_b   1.000
_cell.length_c   1.000
_cell.angle_alpha   90.00
_cell.angle_beta   90.00
_cell.angle_gamma   90.00
#
_symmetry.space_group_name_H-M   'P 1'
#
loop_
_entity.id
_entity.type
_entity.pdbx_description
1 polymer ?
#
loop_
_entity_poly.entity_id
_entity_poly.type
_entity_poly.pdbx_seq_one_letter_code
_entity_poly.pdbx_strand_id
1 'polypeptide(L)'
;MKRTALALLLLLVPFALFARSRTVRSGPIDTPAAWLGQRALGHESFARLVASSDVVALGDITHATHELHAAKQSLVPRLVAHGFRVIAFEAPYSEYKALDAYVLHGTGDPEAALNLPPYWFWDTNEILDVVQWARAQNAAGLTPPIRIAGIDATSPRVTAAEVVAYLSRVDPAYASEAASIYHCIREGYTGTNRCRTAISTVRPTMLSKRDAYVLASSLDEYEEMLYAARIVEQGERVLVAHRYEKDPPMAENVLRFVSRGQKVILFGHNEHWGRIAYQLEKVESIPSAGSYLAIALGSRYFALGSMVLDGTFLAVQYEPGVRSGSIRTHAMTAPSPDDYGVLFSLAERSSMIVPLRGPLPSWLAGTHRMRFAGSTVPILEVPADFGAKFDGVLYVRTSTPTQLRHWPTF
;
A
#
# COMPACT_ATOMS: atom_id res chain seq x y z
N MET A 1 -12.07 -18.86 -84.59
CA MET A 1 -12.04 -18.95 -83.14
C MET A 1 -10.59 -18.87 -82.66
N LYS A 2 -10.08 -17.72 -82.43
CA LYS A 2 -8.69 -17.56 -81.91
C LYS A 2 -8.79 -16.69 -80.64
N ARG A 3 -8.38 -17.26 -79.49
CA ARG A 3 -8.29 -16.59 -78.22
C ARG A 3 -6.96 -15.83 -78.14
N THR A 4 -7.02 -14.53 -78.05
CA THR A 4 -5.86 -13.66 -77.81
C THR A 4 -5.71 -13.48 -76.33
N ALA A 5 -4.59 -13.92 -75.73
CA ALA A 5 -4.22 -13.68 -74.35
C ALA A 5 -3.46 -12.35 -74.26
N LEU A 6 -3.94 -11.44 -73.43
CA LEU A 6 -3.31 -10.16 -73.15
C LEU A 6 -2.42 -10.37 -71.93
N ALA A 7 -1.08 -10.30 -72.10
CA ALA A 7 -0.12 -10.38 -71.02
C ALA A 7 0.05 -8.99 -70.42
N LEU A 8 -0.29 -8.85 -69.11
CA LEU A 8 -0.07 -7.64 -68.33
C LEU A 8 1.33 -7.68 -67.67
N LEU A 9 2.21 -6.85 -68.15
CA LEU A 9 3.56 -6.70 -67.60
C LEU A 9 3.49 -5.80 -66.32
N LEU A 10 3.61 -6.40 -65.14
CA LEU A 10 3.74 -5.68 -63.87
C LEU A 10 5.20 -5.31 -63.67
N LEU A 11 5.55 -4.03 -63.80
CA LEU A 11 6.81 -3.43 -63.41
C LEU A 11 6.88 -3.34 -61.88
N LEU A 12 7.60 -4.24 -61.25
CA LEU A 12 8.00 -4.15 -59.82
C LEU A 12 9.14 -3.15 -59.68
N VAL A 13 8.85 -1.95 -59.18
CA VAL A 13 9.84 -1.00 -58.70
C VAL A 13 10.18 -1.37 -57.22
N PRO A 14 11.42 -1.69 -56.86
CA PRO A 14 11.76 -1.95 -55.48
C PRO A 14 11.85 -0.62 -54.74
N PHE A 15 10.87 -0.34 -53.90
CA PHE A 15 10.97 0.69 -52.85
C PHE A 15 11.94 0.19 -51.77
N ALA A 16 13.21 0.55 -51.88
CA ALA A 16 14.17 0.40 -50.80
C ALA A 16 13.87 1.45 -49.70
N LEU A 17 13.05 1.06 -48.70
CA LEU A 17 12.94 1.80 -47.45
C LEU A 17 14.27 1.66 -46.70
N PHE A 18 15.13 2.67 -46.79
CA PHE A 18 16.23 2.86 -45.86
C PHE A 18 15.65 3.21 -44.49
N ALA A 19 15.23 2.21 -43.73
CA ALA A 19 15.10 2.32 -42.28
C ALA A 19 16.51 2.53 -41.73
N ARG A 20 16.90 3.79 -41.51
CA ARG A 20 18.04 4.10 -40.65
C ARG A 20 17.70 3.64 -39.23
N SER A 21 17.98 2.39 -38.95
CA SER A 21 18.11 1.88 -37.61
C SER A 21 19.23 2.71 -36.95
N ARG A 22 18.86 3.71 -36.12
CA ARG A 22 19.74 4.27 -35.13
C ARG A 22 20.02 3.16 -34.13
N THR A 23 21.02 2.34 -34.38
CA THR A 23 21.70 1.58 -33.35
C THR A 23 22.29 2.58 -32.41
N VAL A 24 21.54 2.90 -31.33
CA VAL A 24 22.14 3.47 -30.13
C VAL A 24 23.14 2.43 -29.66
N ARG A 25 24.41 2.62 -29.97
CA ARG A 25 25.49 1.90 -29.31
C ARG A 25 25.40 2.25 -27.83
N SER A 26 24.73 1.41 -27.06
CA SER A 26 24.91 1.37 -25.62
C SER A 26 26.34 0.84 -25.40
N GLY A 27 27.31 1.76 -25.31
CA GLY A 27 28.60 1.48 -24.68
C GLY A 27 28.32 0.99 -23.25
N PRO A 28 29.25 0.30 -22.60
CA PRO A 28 29.10 -0.10 -21.22
C PRO A 28 28.75 1.15 -20.40
N ILE A 29 27.67 1.06 -19.59
CA ILE A 29 27.26 2.13 -18.70
C ILE A 29 28.24 2.09 -17.53
N ASP A 30 29.37 2.79 -17.67
CA ASP A 30 30.52 2.61 -16.81
C ASP A 30 30.40 3.35 -15.46
N THR A 31 29.34 4.16 -15.25
CA THR A 31 29.17 4.90 -13.99
C THR A 31 27.77 4.75 -13.38
N PRO A 32 27.66 4.74 -12.03
CA PRO A 32 26.38 4.75 -11.35
C PRO A 32 25.44 5.88 -11.79
N ALA A 33 25.96 7.09 -11.97
CA ALA A 33 25.20 8.24 -12.44
C ALA A 33 24.57 8.03 -13.83
N ALA A 34 25.34 7.48 -14.78
CA ALA A 34 24.83 7.18 -16.12
C ALA A 34 23.76 6.08 -16.10
N TRP A 35 23.95 5.03 -15.32
CA TRP A 35 22.99 3.94 -15.18
C TRP A 35 21.66 4.42 -14.55
N LEU A 36 21.74 5.17 -13.46
CA LEU A 36 20.58 5.78 -12.80
C LEU A 36 19.86 6.76 -13.74
N GLY A 37 20.63 7.63 -14.42
CA GLY A 37 20.06 8.63 -15.34
C GLY A 37 19.28 8.01 -16.51
N GLN A 38 19.73 6.88 -17.04
CA GLN A 38 19.05 6.15 -18.13
C GLN A 38 17.79 5.43 -17.67
N ARG A 39 17.75 4.97 -16.42
CA ARG A 39 16.61 4.23 -15.83
C ARG A 39 15.62 5.09 -15.11
N ALA A 40 15.96 6.32 -14.75
CA ALA A 40 15.09 7.22 -14.03
C ALA A 40 13.83 7.55 -14.82
N LEU A 41 12.69 7.31 -14.22
CA LEU A 41 11.36 7.57 -14.77
C LEU A 41 10.72 8.77 -14.10
N GLY A 42 9.94 9.53 -14.88
CA GLY A 42 8.94 10.43 -14.33
C GLY A 42 7.66 9.65 -13.98
N HIS A 43 6.76 10.28 -13.23
CA HIS A 43 5.53 9.67 -12.71
C HIS A 43 4.64 9.06 -13.80
N GLU A 44 4.51 9.72 -14.96
CA GLU A 44 3.72 9.21 -16.09
C GLU A 44 4.32 7.93 -16.70
N SER A 45 5.64 7.91 -16.88
CA SER A 45 6.33 6.73 -17.41
C SER A 45 6.30 5.56 -16.42
N PHE A 46 6.35 5.85 -15.12
CA PHE A 46 6.16 4.85 -14.07
C PHE A 46 4.74 4.26 -14.10
N ALA A 47 3.71 5.10 -14.19
CA ALA A 47 2.32 4.62 -14.25
C ALA A 47 2.08 3.70 -15.46
N ARG A 48 2.66 4.02 -16.62
CA ARG A 48 2.63 3.13 -17.79
C ARG A 48 3.39 1.81 -17.56
N LEU A 49 4.54 1.85 -16.88
CA LEU A 49 5.32 0.66 -16.55
C LEU A 49 4.50 -0.35 -15.73
N VAL A 50 3.73 0.15 -14.76
CA VAL A 50 2.96 -0.70 -13.83
C VAL A 50 1.51 -0.90 -14.26
N ALA A 51 1.12 -0.46 -15.46
CA ALA A 51 -0.26 -0.50 -15.94
C ALA A 51 -0.86 -1.92 -16.01
N SER A 52 -0.04 -2.96 -16.16
CA SER A 52 -0.48 -4.37 -16.16
C SER A 52 -0.51 -5.01 -14.77
N SER A 53 -0.09 -4.31 -13.72
CA SER A 53 -0.14 -4.82 -12.35
C SER A 53 -1.57 -4.77 -11.81
N ASP A 54 -1.92 -5.72 -10.93
CA ASP A 54 -3.17 -5.68 -10.15
C ASP A 54 -2.98 -4.88 -8.87
N VAL A 55 -1.77 -4.92 -8.30
CA VAL A 55 -1.42 -4.22 -7.06
C VAL A 55 -0.11 -3.46 -7.25
N VAL A 56 -0.13 -2.18 -6.92
CA VAL A 56 1.05 -1.31 -6.84
C VAL A 56 1.16 -0.78 -5.42
N ALA A 57 2.21 -1.17 -4.72
CA ALA A 57 2.51 -0.63 -3.39
C ALA A 57 3.44 0.58 -3.51
N LEU A 58 3.08 1.66 -2.83
CA LEU A 58 3.84 2.89 -2.69
C LEU A 58 4.35 3.00 -1.24
N GLY A 59 5.52 2.42 -1.00
CA GLY A 59 6.11 2.32 0.33
C GLY A 59 6.72 3.62 0.84
N ASP A 60 6.69 3.80 2.16
CA ASP A 60 7.36 4.89 2.86
C ASP A 60 8.53 4.37 3.67
N ILE A 61 9.66 5.07 3.62
CA ILE A 61 10.78 4.80 4.54
C ILE A 61 10.57 5.48 5.90
N THR A 62 9.79 6.56 5.91
CA THR A 62 9.25 7.27 7.08
C THR A 62 7.82 7.67 6.76
N HIS A 63 6.89 7.52 7.71
CA HIS A 63 5.46 7.77 7.43
C HIS A 63 5.11 9.26 7.24
N ALA A 64 5.89 10.18 7.79
CA ALA A 64 5.52 11.58 7.83
C ALA A 64 6.54 12.49 7.14
N THR A 65 6.80 12.18 5.88
CA THR A 65 7.67 12.91 4.95
C THR A 65 6.84 13.50 3.81
N HIS A 66 6.92 14.83 3.66
CA HIS A 66 6.16 15.58 2.65
C HIS A 66 6.39 15.06 1.23
N GLU A 67 7.65 14.90 0.80
CA GLU A 67 7.99 14.53 -0.58
C GLU A 67 7.49 13.14 -0.95
N LEU A 68 7.39 12.22 0.03
CA LEU A 68 6.82 10.88 -0.20
C LEU A 68 5.30 10.95 -0.36
N HIS A 69 4.60 11.75 0.45
CA HIS A 69 3.16 11.97 0.30
C HIS A 69 2.84 12.75 -0.98
N ALA A 70 3.61 13.78 -1.33
CA ALA A 70 3.46 14.52 -2.58
C ALA A 70 3.67 13.64 -3.82
N ALA A 71 4.60 12.68 -3.75
CA ALA A 71 4.77 11.68 -4.82
C ALA A 71 3.54 10.79 -4.96
N LYS A 72 2.94 10.31 -3.85
CA LYS A 72 1.69 9.54 -3.86
C LYS A 72 0.54 10.36 -4.46
N GLN A 73 0.37 11.61 -4.02
CA GLN A 73 -0.61 12.55 -4.55
C GLN A 73 -0.47 12.69 -6.08
N SER A 74 0.77 12.80 -6.58
CA SER A 74 1.05 12.89 -8.02
C SER A 74 0.83 11.57 -8.77
N LEU A 75 1.12 10.42 -8.16
CA LEU A 75 1.01 9.10 -8.81
C LEU A 75 -0.43 8.60 -8.90
N VAL A 76 -1.26 8.86 -7.89
CA VAL A 76 -2.64 8.34 -7.81
C VAL A 76 -3.47 8.67 -9.05
N PRO A 77 -3.56 9.92 -9.54
CA PRO A 77 -4.34 10.22 -10.74
C PRO A 77 -3.88 9.45 -11.97
N ARG A 78 -2.57 9.25 -12.10
CA ARG A 78 -1.96 8.53 -13.22
C ARG A 78 -2.27 7.05 -13.16
N LEU A 79 -2.18 6.43 -11.97
CA LEU A 79 -2.55 5.02 -11.77
C LEU A 79 -4.05 4.81 -12.00
N VAL A 80 -4.90 5.74 -11.55
CA VAL A 80 -6.34 5.71 -11.80
C VAL A 80 -6.65 5.75 -13.30
N ALA A 81 -5.90 6.52 -14.10
CA ALA A 81 -6.01 6.53 -15.55
C ALA A 81 -5.69 5.15 -16.19
N HIS A 82 -4.91 4.32 -15.50
CA HIS A 82 -4.60 2.93 -15.89
C HIS A 82 -5.50 1.87 -15.21
N GLY A 83 -6.66 2.28 -14.69
CA GLY A 83 -7.69 1.36 -14.19
C GLY A 83 -7.57 0.97 -12.72
N PHE A 84 -6.66 1.55 -11.95
CA PHE A 84 -6.65 1.38 -10.50
C PHE A 84 -7.87 2.09 -9.90
N ARG A 85 -8.56 1.40 -8.96
CA ARG A 85 -9.83 1.91 -8.39
C ARG A 85 -9.90 1.81 -6.87
N VAL A 86 -8.97 1.12 -6.23
CA VAL A 86 -8.91 1.04 -4.77
C VAL A 86 -7.63 1.70 -4.29
N ILE A 87 -7.73 2.68 -3.41
CA ILE A 87 -6.63 3.27 -2.66
C ILE A 87 -6.73 2.70 -1.25
N ALA A 88 -5.84 1.77 -0.94
CA ALA A 88 -5.85 1.03 0.31
C ALA A 88 -4.69 1.48 1.22
N PHE A 89 -5.02 1.78 2.46
CA PHE A 89 -4.11 2.30 3.46
C PHE A 89 -3.75 1.23 4.48
N GLU A 90 -2.50 1.23 4.92
CA GLU A 90 -2.09 0.62 6.18
C GLU A 90 -2.78 1.36 7.34
N ALA A 91 -4.06 1.07 7.52
CA ALA A 91 -4.95 1.75 8.45
C ALA A 91 -6.14 0.84 8.80
N PRO A 92 -6.87 1.10 9.91
CA PRO A 92 -7.93 0.23 10.37
C PRO A 92 -9.08 0.09 9.37
N TYR A 93 -9.54 -1.15 9.22
CA TYR A 93 -10.58 -1.52 8.26
C TYR A 93 -11.90 -0.74 8.47
N SER A 94 -12.42 -0.71 9.70
CA SER A 94 -13.74 -0.13 9.97
C SER A 94 -13.74 1.39 9.94
N GLU A 95 -12.73 2.02 10.51
CA GLU A 95 -12.65 3.47 10.62
C GLU A 95 -12.52 4.13 9.24
N TYR A 96 -11.82 3.49 8.30
CA TYR A 96 -11.66 4.01 6.94
C TYR A 96 -12.90 3.89 6.06
N LYS A 97 -13.95 3.17 6.52
CA LYS A 97 -15.26 3.16 5.84
C LYS A 97 -15.90 4.55 5.76
N ALA A 98 -15.62 5.42 6.72
CA ALA A 98 -16.11 6.80 6.68
C ALA A 98 -15.49 7.58 5.50
N LEU A 99 -14.20 7.37 5.20
CA LEU A 99 -13.54 7.96 4.01
C LEU A 99 -14.11 7.38 2.72
N ASP A 100 -14.38 6.08 2.68
CA ASP A 100 -15.00 5.44 1.51
C ASP A 100 -16.40 5.97 1.25
N ALA A 101 -17.23 6.15 2.29
CA ALA A 101 -18.54 6.75 2.18
C ALA A 101 -18.49 8.19 1.67
N TYR A 102 -17.51 8.97 2.13
CA TYR A 102 -17.29 10.32 1.60
C TYR A 102 -16.90 10.29 0.12
N VAL A 103 -15.92 9.47 -0.26
CA VAL A 103 -15.42 9.40 -1.65
C VAL A 103 -16.52 8.90 -2.60
N LEU A 104 -17.34 7.93 -2.19
CA LEU A 104 -18.43 7.39 -3.01
C LEU A 104 -19.64 8.34 -3.08
N HIS A 105 -20.09 8.86 -1.93
CA HIS A 105 -21.39 9.49 -1.80
C HIS A 105 -21.34 10.96 -1.37
N GLY A 106 -20.18 11.45 -0.91
CA GLY A 106 -20.05 12.79 -0.31
C GLY A 106 -20.64 12.87 1.10
N THR A 107 -20.84 11.73 1.76
CA THR A 107 -21.36 11.63 3.13
C THR A 107 -20.25 11.68 4.16
N GLY A 108 -20.46 12.44 5.23
CA GLY A 108 -19.49 12.57 6.32
C GLY A 108 -18.46 13.66 6.09
N ASP A 109 -17.53 13.74 7.03
CA ASP A 109 -16.43 14.68 7.05
C ASP A 109 -15.10 13.95 6.88
N PRO A 110 -14.38 14.14 5.75
CA PRO A 110 -13.13 13.45 5.50
C PRO A 110 -12.01 13.89 6.45
N GLU A 111 -12.11 15.12 6.99
CA GLU A 111 -11.14 15.64 7.94
C GLU A 111 -11.23 14.93 9.29
N ALA A 112 -12.45 14.78 9.79
CA ALA A 112 -12.70 14.01 11.00
C ALA A 112 -12.35 12.53 10.83
N ALA A 113 -12.60 11.95 9.64
CA ALA A 113 -12.31 10.56 9.34
C ALA A 113 -10.81 10.25 9.23
N LEU A 114 -9.98 11.23 8.86
CA LEU A 114 -8.52 11.09 8.87
C LEU A 114 -7.91 11.28 10.26
N ASN A 115 -8.58 11.99 11.15
CA ASN A 115 -8.08 12.30 12.49
C ASN A 115 -8.20 11.07 13.42
N LEU A 116 -7.38 10.07 13.15
CA LEU A 116 -7.25 8.84 13.96
C LEU A 116 -5.90 8.87 14.69
N PRO A 117 -5.86 9.10 16.02
CA PRO A 117 -4.61 9.31 16.76
C PRO A 117 -3.53 8.25 16.54
N PRO A 118 -3.81 6.93 16.49
CA PRO A 118 -2.78 5.93 16.22
C PRO A 118 -2.20 5.99 14.80
N TYR A 119 -2.93 6.61 13.86
CA TYR A 119 -2.58 6.73 12.43
C TYR A 119 -2.42 8.19 12.00
N TRP A 120 -1.97 9.05 12.93
CA TRP A 120 -1.78 10.49 12.76
C TRP A 120 -1.01 10.89 11.50
N PHE A 121 -0.12 10.03 11.02
CA PHE A 121 0.70 10.26 9.83
C PHE A 121 -0.09 10.20 8.53
N TRP A 122 -1.36 9.78 8.55
CA TRP A 122 -2.28 9.93 7.43
C TRP A 122 -3.14 11.20 7.51
N ASP A 123 -3.18 11.87 8.67
CA ASP A 123 -3.94 13.12 8.85
C ASP A 123 -3.12 14.33 8.39
N THR A 124 -2.90 14.39 7.08
CA THR A 124 -2.06 15.40 6.40
C THR A 124 -2.81 16.06 5.26
N ASN A 125 -2.39 17.28 4.87
CA ASN A 125 -2.98 17.97 3.74
C ASN A 125 -2.81 17.17 2.45
N GLU A 126 -1.65 16.54 2.24
CA GLU A 126 -1.35 15.76 1.04
C GLU A 126 -2.30 14.56 0.88
N ILE A 127 -2.64 13.90 1.98
CA ILE A 127 -3.58 12.76 1.95
C ILE A 127 -5.02 13.24 1.80
N LEU A 128 -5.40 14.35 2.48
CA LEU A 128 -6.73 14.94 2.29
C LEU A 128 -6.97 15.33 0.83
N ASP A 129 -5.96 15.92 0.17
CA ASP A 129 -6.04 16.26 -1.24
C ASP A 129 -6.31 15.04 -2.13
N VAL A 130 -5.69 13.89 -1.84
CA VAL A 130 -5.97 12.62 -2.54
C VAL A 130 -7.43 12.19 -2.34
N VAL A 131 -7.94 12.28 -1.12
CA VAL A 131 -9.33 11.92 -0.77
C VAL A 131 -10.34 12.83 -1.48
N GLN A 132 -10.10 14.13 -1.44
CA GLN A 132 -10.96 15.13 -2.10
C GLN A 132 -10.92 15.00 -3.62
N TRP A 133 -9.73 14.76 -4.18
CA TRP A 133 -9.57 14.49 -5.60
C TRP A 133 -10.37 13.25 -6.02
N ALA A 134 -10.26 12.14 -5.28
CA ALA A 134 -11.00 10.90 -5.56
C ALA A 134 -12.52 11.14 -5.52
N ARG A 135 -13.01 11.91 -4.53
CA ARG A 135 -14.42 12.33 -4.47
C ARG A 135 -14.83 13.12 -5.71
N ALA A 136 -14.01 14.09 -6.14
CA ALA A 136 -14.31 14.89 -7.32
C ALA A 136 -14.39 14.04 -8.60
N GLN A 137 -13.51 13.05 -8.78
CA GLN A 137 -13.56 12.12 -9.91
C GLN A 137 -14.84 11.28 -9.90
N ASN A 138 -15.24 10.75 -8.75
CA ASN A 138 -16.48 9.98 -8.62
C ASN A 138 -17.71 10.86 -8.87
N ALA A 139 -17.74 12.09 -8.36
CA ALA A 139 -18.81 13.05 -8.61
C ALA A 139 -18.91 13.44 -10.08
N ALA A 140 -17.79 13.42 -10.82
CA ALA A 140 -17.75 13.65 -12.26
C ALA A 140 -18.18 12.40 -13.09
N GLY A 141 -18.57 11.30 -12.44
CA GLY A 141 -19.10 10.09 -13.10
C GLY A 141 -18.06 9.04 -13.48
N LEU A 142 -16.88 9.04 -12.84
CA LEU A 142 -15.88 7.99 -13.08
C LEU A 142 -16.47 6.60 -12.77
N THR A 143 -16.40 5.68 -13.73
CA THR A 143 -16.94 4.32 -13.62
C THR A 143 -15.88 3.29 -13.98
N PRO A 144 -15.67 2.23 -13.17
CA PRO A 144 -16.15 2.12 -11.80
C PRO A 144 -15.54 3.19 -10.88
N PRO A 145 -16.22 3.53 -9.76
CA PRO A 145 -15.76 4.60 -8.89
C PRO A 145 -14.48 4.21 -8.12
N ILE A 146 -13.74 5.23 -7.69
CA ILE A 146 -12.62 5.07 -6.78
C ILE A 146 -13.15 4.74 -5.39
N ARG A 147 -12.49 3.80 -4.71
CA ARG A 147 -12.76 3.39 -3.33
C ARG A 147 -11.57 3.73 -2.44
N ILE A 148 -11.82 4.00 -1.17
CA ILE A 148 -10.81 4.08 -0.13
C ILE A 148 -11.03 2.94 0.86
N ALA A 149 -9.95 2.28 1.28
CA ALA A 149 -10.03 1.17 2.22
C ALA A 149 -8.92 1.21 3.26
N GLY A 150 -9.24 0.92 4.52
CA GLY A 150 -8.29 0.44 5.49
C GLY A 150 -8.13 -1.08 5.34
N ILE A 151 -6.90 -1.57 5.44
CA ILE A 151 -6.62 -3.01 5.28
C ILE A 151 -6.05 -3.66 6.53
N ASP A 152 -5.92 -2.92 7.61
CA ASP A 152 -5.36 -3.40 8.87
C ASP A 152 -6.48 -3.86 9.82
N ALA A 153 -6.27 -4.97 10.52
CA ALA A 153 -7.20 -5.51 11.48
C ALA A 153 -6.94 -5.06 12.95
N THR A 154 -6.26 -3.93 13.14
CA THR A 154 -5.82 -3.45 14.47
C THR A 154 -6.94 -2.96 15.37
N SER A 155 -8.14 -2.70 14.84
CA SER A 155 -9.30 -2.23 15.61
C SER A 155 -10.46 -3.26 15.66
N PRO A 156 -10.23 -4.52 16.10
CA PRO A 156 -11.25 -5.55 16.02
C PRO A 156 -12.50 -5.27 16.88
N ARG A 157 -12.40 -4.42 17.90
CA ARG A 157 -13.54 -4.03 18.74
C ARG A 157 -14.55 -3.17 18.00
N VAL A 158 -14.06 -2.22 17.21
CA VAL A 158 -14.90 -1.36 16.35
C VAL A 158 -15.60 -2.23 15.32
N THR A 159 -14.85 -3.11 14.66
CA THR A 159 -15.41 -4.03 13.66
C THR A 159 -16.41 -5.02 14.28
N ALA A 160 -16.16 -5.53 15.48
CA ALA A 160 -17.09 -6.38 16.20
C ALA A 160 -18.42 -5.67 16.51
N ALA A 161 -18.35 -4.39 16.90
CA ALA A 161 -19.56 -3.58 17.12
C ALA A 161 -20.38 -3.41 15.84
N GLU A 162 -19.77 -3.24 14.68
CA GLU A 162 -20.46 -3.19 13.38
C GLU A 162 -21.16 -4.52 13.06
N VAL A 163 -20.49 -5.66 13.27
CA VAL A 163 -21.09 -6.98 13.07
C VAL A 163 -22.29 -7.18 13.99
N VAL A 164 -22.17 -6.82 15.27
CA VAL A 164 -23.29 -6.92 16.23
C VAL A 164 -24.43 -6.01 15.83
N ALA A 165 -24.17 -4.78 15.40
CA ALA A 165 -25.19 -3.85 14.92
C ALA A 165 -25.95 -4.39 13.70
N TYR A 166 -25.26 -4.99 12.75
CA TYR A 166 -25.89 -5.69 11.63
C TYR A 166 -26.77 -6.84 12.09
N LEU A 167 -26.21 -7.74 12.92
CA LEU A 167 -26.94 -8.89 13.46
C LEU A 167 -28.19 -8.45 14.24
N SER A 168 -28.12 -7.32 14.96
CA SER A 168 -29.27 -6.77 15.71
C SER A 168 -30.48 -6.42 14.81
N ARG A 169 -30.24 -6.16 13.52
CA ARG A 169 -31.28 -5.91 12.53
C ARG A 169 -31.80 -7.18 11.87
N VAL A 170 -30.92 -8.12 11.57
CA VAL A 170 -31.29 -9.31 10.77
C VAL A 170 -31.54 -10.56 11.61
N ASP A 171 -30.98 -10.65 12.84
CA ASP A 171 -31.13 -11.78 13.78
C ASP A 171 -30.87 -11.31 15.22
N PRO A 172 -31.85 -10.62 15.86
CA PRO A 172 -31.67 -10.07 17.21
C PRO A 172 -31.32 -11.12 18.29
N ALA A 173 -31.80 -12.34 18.12
CA ALA A 173 -31.49 -13.43 19.04
C ALA A 173 -30.02 -13.79 19.00
N TYR A 174 -29.44 -13.96 17.80
CA TYR A 174 -28.03 -14.27 17.63
C TYR A 174 -27.15 -13.05 17.90
N ALA A 175 -27.61 -11.84 17.69
CA ALA A 175 -26.84 -10.62 18.00
C ALA A 175 -26.39 -10.58 19.47
N SER A 176 -27.29 -10.97 20.41
CA SER A 176 -26.99 -11.02 21.85
C SER A 176 -25.89 -12.05 22.16
N GLU A 177 -25.92 -13.19 21.49
CA GLU A 177 -24.86 -14.22 21.61
C GLU A 177 -23.53 -13.73 21.03
N ALA A 178 -23.53 -13.16 19.82
CA ALA A 178 -22.36 -12.60 19.16
C ALA A 178 -21.73 -11.47 19.99
N ALA A 179 -22.51 -10.59 20.57
CA ALA A 179 -22.04 -9.54 21.48
C ALA A 179 -21.33 -10.13 22.72
N SER A 180 -21.90 -11.18 23.31
CA SER A 180 -21.28 -11.91 24.42
C SER A 180 -19.97 -12.56 24.02
N ILE A 181 -19.92 -13.17 22.84
CA ILE A 181 -18.67 -13.77 22.27
C ILE A 181 -17.62 -12.67 22.09
N TYR A 182 -17.93 -11.56 21.42
CA TYR A 182 -16.99 -10.50 21.13
C TYR A 182 -16.56 -9.69 22.36
N HIS A 183 -17.34 -9.75 23.45
CA HIS A 183 -16.95 -9.12 24.72
C HIS A 183 -15.61 -9.64 25.25
N CYS A 184 -15.16 -10.83 24.83
CA CYS A 184 -13.86 -11.35 25.25
C CYS A 184 -12.65 -10.52 24.80
N ILE A 185 -12.76 -9.75 23.69
CA ILE A 185 -11.68 -8.83 23.20
C ILE A 185 -11.76 -7.43 23.83
N ARG A 186 -12.20 -7.33 25.09
CA ARG A 186 -12.26 -6.07 25.84
C ARG A 186 -10.88 -5.43 26.02
N GLU A 187 -10.85 -4.23 26.55
CA GLU A 187 -9.63 -3.53 26.90
C GLU A 187 -8.74 -4.38 27.83
N GLY A 188 -7.42 -4.34 27.60
CA GLY A 188 -6.43 -5.17 28.31
C GLY A 188 -6.43 -6.65 27.92
N TYR A 189 -7.11 -7.02 26.82
CA TYR A 189 -7.05 -8.40 26.30
C TYR A 189 -5.62 -8.79 25.90
N THR A 190 -5.13 -9.91 26.43
CA THR A 190 -3.77 -10.42 26.18
C THR A 190 -3.76 -11.77 25.45
N GLY A 191 -4.93 -12.25 25.02
CA GLY A 191 -5.08 -13.51 24.29
C GLY A 191 -5.48 -14.68 25.16
N THR A 192 -6.50 -15.42 24.73
CA THR A 192 -6.84 -16.73 25.28
C THR A 192 -7.36 -17.64 24.17
N ASN A 193 -7.02 -18.94 24.22
CA ASN A 193 -7.57 -19.90 23.26
C ASN A 193 -9.11 -19.95 23.32
N ARG A 194 -9.69 -19.78 24.49
CA ARG A 194 -11.16 -19.76 24.68
C ARG A 194 -11.80 -18.60 23.89
N CYS A 195 -11.24 -17.39 23.99
CA CYS A 195 -11.74 -16.23 23.25
C CYS A 195 -11.60 -16.44 21.74
N ARG A 196 -10.41 -16.85 21.28
CA ARG A 196 -10.14 -17.14 19.87
C ARG A 196 -11.10 -18.19 19.29
N THR A 197 -11.32 -19.30 20.01
CA THR A 197 -12.26 -20.34 19.60
C THR A 197 -13.70 -19.79 19.54
N ALA A 198 -14.12 -19.01 20.54
CA ALA A 198 -15.46 -18.43 20.54
C ALA A 198 -15.66 -17.46 19.36
N ILE A 199 -14.73 -16.54 19.11
CA ILE A 199 -14.78 -15.61 17.97
C ILE A 199 -14.89 -16.35 16.64
N SER A 200 -14.16 -17.45 16.48
CA SER A 200 -14.16 -18.22 15.23
C SER A 200 -15.48 -18.93 14.92
N THR A 201 -16.46 -18.94 15.84
CA THR A 201 -17.80 -19.50 15.62
C THR A 201 -18.77 -18.53 14.95
N VAL A 202 -18.52 -17.21 15.05
CA VAL A 202 -19.48 -16.20 14.57
C VAL A 202 -19.63 -16.26 13.05
N ARG A 203 -18.55 -16.27 12.32
CA ARG A 203 -18.59 -16.29 10.85
C ARG A 203 -19.23 -17.57 10.27
N PRO A 204 -18.91 -18.79 10.73
CA PRO A 204 -19.64 -20.00 10.34
C PRO A 204 -21.13 -19.97 10.63
N THR A 205 -21.54 -19.38 11.76
CA THR A 205 -22.97 -19.21 12.09
C THR A 205 -23.64 -18.25 11.11
N MET A 206 -22.99 -17.11 10.75
CA MET A 206 -23.52 -16.22 9.73
C MET A 206 -23.62 -16.90 8.37
N LEU A 207 -22.64 -17.75 8.00
CA LEU A 207 -22.68 -18.54 6.76
C LEU A 207 -23.85 -19.52 6.72
N SER A 208 -24.15 -20.19 7.83
CA SER A 208 -25.27 -21.15 7.91
C SER A 208 -26.65 -20.49 7.77
N LYS A 209 -26.73 -19.19 8.06
CA LYS A 209 -27.97 -18.38 7.98
C LYS A 209 -27.99 -17.41 6.77
N ARG A 210 -27.13 -17.63 5.80
CA ARG A 210 -26.89 -16.74 4.65
C ARG A 210 -28.20 -16.25 4.00
N ASP A 211 -29.06 -17.18 3.59
CA ASP A 211 -30.23 -16.83 2.79
C ASP A 211 -31.22 -15.96 3.58
N ALA A 212 -31.39 -16.24 4.87
CA ALA A 212 -32.22 -15.42 5.76
C ALA A 212 -31.64 -14.01 5.95
N TYR A 213 -30.32 -13.89 6.10
CA TYR A 213 -29.66 -12.59 6.29
C TYR A 213 -29.64 -11.76 5.00
N VAL A 214 -29.40 -12.38 3.84
CA VAL A 214 -29.51 -11.70 2.55
C VAL A 214 -30.91 -11.20 2.29
N LEU A 215 -31.94 -12.00 2.64
CA LEU A 215 -33.34 -11.57 2.50
C LEU A 215 -33.69 -10.40 3.42
N ALA A 216 -33.15 -10.38 4.64
CA ALA A 216 -33.42 -9.33 5.65
C ALA A 216 -32.57 -8.06 5.43
N SER A 217 -31.58 -8.08 4.53
CA SER A 217 -30.71 -6.94 4.20
C SER A 217 -30.47 -6.83 2.69
N SER A 218 -29.29 -7.18 2.25
CA SER A 218 -28.90 -7.35 0.85
C SER A 218 -27.69 -8.29 0.76
N LEU A 219 -27.39 -8.79 -0.45
CA LEU A 219 -26.19 -9.60 -0.67
C LEU A 219 -24.91 -8.82 -0.34
N ASP A 220 -24.83 -7.57 -0.79
CA ASP A 220 -23.64 -6.74 -0.59
C ASP A 220 -23.39 -6.44 0.89
N GLU A 221 -24.44 -6.09 1.64
CA GLU A 221 -24.32 -5.83 3.06
C GLU A 221 -23.97 -7.10 3.85
N TYR A 222 -24.61 -8.22 3.50
CA TYR A 222 -24.26 -9.52 4.10
C TYR A 222 -22.80 -9.89 3.88
N GLU A 223 -22.31 -9.80 2.63
CA GLU A 223 -20.92 -10.12 2.29
C GLU A 223 -19.93 -9.21 3.00
N GLU A 224 -20.27 -7.93 3.14
CA GLU A 224 -19.44 -6.96 3.86
C GLU A 224 -19.38 -7.30 5.35
N MET A 225 -20.51 -7.62 5.98
CA MET A 225 -20.53 -7.98 7.40
C MET A 225 -19.97 -9.36 7.69
N LEU A 226 -20.15 -10.31 6.79
CA LEU A 226 -19.46 -11.61 6.87
C LEU A 226 -17.92 -11.43 6.82
N TYR A 227 -17.45 -10.50 5.99
CA TYR A 227 -16.03 -10.17 5.95
C TYR A 227 -15.58 -9.37 7.17
N ALA A 228 -16.39 -8.48 7.69
CA ALA A 228 -16.12 -7.80 8.96
C ALA A 228 -15.93 -8.81 10.11
N ALA A 229 -16.71 -9.89 10.17
CA ALA A 229 -16.49 -10.97 11.13
C ALA A 229 -15.11 -11.63 10.92
N ARG A 230 -14.62 -11.77 9.66
CA ARG A 230 -13.26 -12.23 9.36
C ARG A 230 -12.20 -11.26 9.88
N ILE A 231 -12.40 -9.94 9.72
CA ILE A 231 -11.51 -8.90 10.27
C ILE A 231 -11.41 -9.02 11.81
N VAL A 232 -12.51 -9.33 12.50
CA VAL A 232 -12.45 -9.57 13.97
C VAL A 232 -11.61 -10.79 14.31
N GLU A 233 -11.71 -11.90 13.55
CA GLU A 233 -10.85 -13.08 13.71
C GLU A 233 -9.37 -12.74 13.50
N GLN A 234 -9.04 -11.96 12.48
CA GLN A 234 -7.69 -11.48 12.19
C GLN A 234 -7.19 -10.57 13.32
N GLY A 235 -8.01 -9.62 13.74
CA GLY A 235 -7.67 -8.62 14.73
C GLY A 235 -7.44 -9.17 16.12
N GLU A 236 -8.12 -10.27 16.50
CA GLU A 236 -7.81 -10.98 17.75
C GLU A 236 -6.34 -11.43 17.79
N ARG A 237 -5.82 -11.98 16.68
CA ARG A 237 -4.42 -12.39 16.57
C ARG A 237 -3.48 -11.20 16.64
N VAL A 238 -3.79 -10.11 15.93
CA VAL A 238 -3.00 -8.87 15.93
C VAL A 238 -2.92 -8.26 17.32
N LEU A 239 -4.01 -8.25 18.10
CA LEU A 239 -4.00 -7.76 19.48
C LEU A 239 -3.05 -8.55 20.40
N VAL A 240 -2.88 -9.84 20.14
CA VAL A 240 -2.06 -10.74 20.96
C VAL A 240 -0.59 -10.72 20.56
N ALA A 241 -0.31 -10.85 19.26
CA ALA A 241 1.05 -10.98 18.74
C ALA A 241 1.62 -9.65 18.21
N HIS A 242 0.84 -8.56 18.35
CA HIS A 242 1.20 -7.22 17.90
C HIS A 242 1.57 -7.18 16.41
N ARG A 243 2.59 -6.38 16.05
CA ARG A 243 3.00 -6.13 14.66
C ARG A 243 3.37 -7.38 13.85
N TYR A 244 3.76 -8.48 14.49
CA TYR A 244 4.22 -9.68 13.79
C TYR A 244 3.09 -10.46 13.10
N GLU A 245 1.86 -10.33 13.57
CA GLU A 245 0.68 -10.98 12.99
C GLU A 245 -0.18 -10.02 12.11
N LYS A 246 0.31 -8.82 11.84
CA LYS A 246 -0.41 -7.79 11.09
C LYS A 246 -0.35 -8.01 9.58
N ASP A 247 0.77 -8.49 9.07
CA ASP A 247 1.06 -8.57 7.63
C ASP A 247 0.23 -9.62 6.88
N PRO A 248 0.06 -10.87 7.36
CA PRO A 248 -0.79 -11.85 6.68
C PRO A 248 -2.24 -11.37 6.51
N PRO A 249 -2.92 -10.81 7.52
CA PRO A 249 -4.23 -10.16 7.36
C PRO A 249 -4.25 -9.08 6.32
N MET A 250 -3.28 -8.15 6.30
CA MET A 250 -3.24 -7.07 5.32
C MET A 250 -3.17 -7.62 3.89
N ALA A 251 -2.33 -8.64 3.65
CA ALA A 251 -2.26 -9.29 2.35
C ALA A 251 -3.59 -9.95 1.95
N GLU A 252 -4.25 -10.68 2.88
CA GLU A 252 -5.57 -11.28 2.66
C GLU A 252 -6.60 -10.21 2.28
N ASN A 253 -6.60 -9.07 2.99
CA ASN A 253 -7.52 -7.97 2.78
C ASN A 253 -7.31 -7.29 1.42
N VAL A 254 -6.08 -7.17 0.95
CA VAL A 254 -5.76 -6.69 -0.41
C VAL A 254 -6.23 -7.69 -1.47
N LEU A 255 -5.95 -8.98 -1.28
CA LEU A 255 -6.33 -10.03 -2.23
C LEU A 255 -7.85 -10.16 -2.40
N ARG A 256 -8.66 -9.77 -1.40
CA ARG A 256 -10.11 -9.67 -1.54
C ARG A 256 -10.54 -8.69 -2.64
N PHE A 257 -9.87 -7.55 -2.76
CA PHE A 257 -10.16 -6.61 -3.86
C PHE A 257 -9.73 -7.18 -5.21
N VAL A 258 -8.55 -7.78 -5.27
CA VAL A 258 -8.02 -8.39 -6.49
C VAL A 258 -8.91 -9.54 -6.97
N SER A 259 -9.43 -10.38 -6.07
CA SER A 259 -10.36 -11.47 -6.41
C SER A 259 -11.70 -10.99 -7.01
N ARG A 260 -12.03 -9.73 -6.79
CA ARG A 260 -13.19 -9.03 -7.38
C ARG A 260 -12.85 -8.27 -8.67
N GLY A 261 -11.66 -8.50 -9.23
CA GLY A 261 -11.19 -7.85 -10.46
C GLY A 261 -10.75 -6.38 -10.29
N GLN A 262 -10.54 -5.92 -9.05
CA GLN A 262 -10.15 -4.54 -8.78
C GLN A 262 -8.64 -4.41 -8.71
N LYS A 263 -8.10 -3.30 -9.24
CA LYS A 263 -6.69 -2.94 -9.14
C LYS A 263 -6.48 -2.00 -7.96
N VAL A 264 -5.43 -2.26 -7.18
CA VAL A 264 -5.20 -1.66 -5.87
C VAL A 264 -3.91 -0.86 -5.83
N ILE A 265 -3.96 0.36 -5.31
CA ILE A 265 -2.82 1.18 -4.90
C ILE A 265 -2.69 1.03 -3.39
N LEU A 266 -1.52 0.65 -2.87
CA LEU A 266 -1.26 0.50 -1.45
C LEU A 266 -0.43 1.65 -0.91
N PHE A 267 -0.84 2.21 0.22
CA PHE A 267 -0.10 3.18 1.02
C PHE A 267 0.30 2.58 2.35
N GLY A 268 1.57 2.67 2.71
CA GLY A 268 2.09 2.17 3.98
C GLY A 268 3.61 2.10 4.00
N HIS A 269 4.15 1.56 5.07
CA HIS A 269 5.58 1.51 5.30
C HIS A 269 6.29 0.51 4.36
N ASN A 270 7.51 0.83 3.94
CA ASN A 270 8.37 -0.02 3.11
C ASN A 270 8.44 -1.48 3.59
N GLU A 271 8.55 -1.67 4.92
CA GLU A 271 8.73 -3.00 5.49
C GLU A 271 7.52 -3.90 5.24
N HIS A 272 6.31 -3.36 5.23
CA HIS A 272 5.11 -4.13 4.92
C HIS A 272 5.01 -4.53 3.45
N TRP A 273 5.60 -3.77 2.52
CA TRP A 273 5.40 -3.97 1.08
C TRP A 273 6.56 -4.65 0.37
N GLY A 274 7.67 -4.91 1.04
CA GLY A 274 8.78 -5.65 0.44
C GLY A 274 8.35 -7.04 -0.05
N ARG A 275 8.91 -7.50 -1.18
CA ARG A 275 8.63 -8.82 -1.78
C ARG A 275 9.22 -9.99 -0.99
N ILE A 276 10.12 -9.70 -0.10
CA ILE A 276 10.75 -10.66 0.82
C ILE A 276 10.43 -10.29 2.27
N ALA A 277 10.65 -11.23 3.17
CA ALA A 277 10.46 -11.03 4.60
C ALA A 277 11.31 -9.87 5.16
N TYR A 278 10.93 -9.38 6.34
CA TYR A 278 11.73 -8.41 7.08
C TYR A 278 13.14 -8.96 7.34
N GLN A 279 14.13 -8.10 7.16
CA GLN A 279 15.52 -8.41 7.46
C GLN A 279 15.97 -7.56 8.66
N LEU A 280 15.65 -8.00 9.86
CA LEU A 280 16.08 -7.36 11.10
C LEU A 280 17.23 -8.17 11.70
N GLU A 281 18.33 -7.51 12.10
CA GLU A 281 19.59 -8.15 12.53
C GLU A 281 19.49 -9.18 13.66
N LYS A 282 18.38 -9.23 14.39
CA LYS A 282 18.22 -10.08 15.58
C LYS A 282 16.90 -10.84 15.65
N VAL A 283 16.12 -10.84 14.59
CA VAL A 283 14.79 -11.46 14.57
C VAL A 283 14.73 -12.45 13.43
N GLU A 284 14.13 -13.62 13.67
CA GLU A 284 13.79 -14.56 12.61
C GLU A 284 13.05 -13.82 11.48
N SER A 285 13.29 -14.26 10.25
CA SER A 285 12.69 -13.68 9.05
C SER A 285 11.15 -13.68 9.16
N ILE A 286 10.54 -12.51 9.35
CA ILE A 286 9.09 -12.35 9.47
C ILE A 286 8.53 -12.02 8.09
N PRO A 287 7.62 -12.83 7.53
CA PRO A 287 7.02 -12.54 6.24
C PRO A 287 6.26 -11.22 6.26
N SER A 288 6.53 -10.34 5.27
CA SER A 288 5.80 -9.09 5.06
C SER A 288 4.50 -9.33 4.27
N ALA A 289 3.55 -8.41 4.34
CA ALA A 289 2.36 -8.43 3.48
C ALA A 289 2.74 -8.50 2.00
N GLY A 290 3.75 -7.73 1.58
CA GLY A 290 4.29 -7.76 0.22
C GLY A 290 4.86 -9.11 -0.19
N SER A 291 5.45 -9.88 0.73
CA SER A 291 5.93 -11.24 0.42
C SER A 291 4.77 -12.20 0.11
N TYR A 292 3.66 -12.13 0.84
CA TYR A 292 2.44 -12.89 0.51
C TYR A 292 1.82 -12.44 -0.82
N LEU A 293 1.76 -11.12 -1.08
CA LEU A 293 1.28 -10.59 -2.35
C LEU A 293 2.18 -11.02 -3.51
N ALA A 294 3.50 -11.03 -3.33
CA ALA A 294 4.45 -11.49 -4.34
C ALA A 294 4.27 -12.97 -4.69
N ILE A 295 3.99 -13.82 -3.70
CA ILE A 295 3.69 -15.25 -3.91
C ILE A 295 2.37 -15.41 -4.67
N ALA A 296 1.31 -14.67 -4.25
CA ALA A 296 -0.02 -14.83 -4.83
C ALA A 296 -0.15 -14.24 -6.25
N LEU A 297 0.54 -13.14 -6.54
CA LEU A 297 0.33 -12.34 -7.75
C LEU A 297 1.52 -12.38 -8.73
N GLY A 298 2.71 -12.80 -8.28
CA GLY A 298 3.91 -12.86 -9.12
C GLY A 298 4.27 -11.49 -9.70
N SER A 299 4.30 -11.40 -11.04
CA SER A 299 4.61 -10.15 -11.76
C SER A 299 3.47 -9.10 -11.72
N ARG A 300 2.26 -9.49 -11.33
CA ARG A 300 1.10 -8.59 -11.18
C ARG A 300 1.13 -7.77 -9.89
N TYR A 301 2.09 -8.05 -8.99
CA TYR A 301 2.43 -7.22 -7.84
C TYR A 301 3.67 -6.39 -8.15
N PHE A 302 3.60 -5.08 -7.90
CA PHE A 302 4.74 -4.17 -8.02
C PHE A 302 4.97 -3.44 -6.68
N ALA A 303 6.12 -3.67 -6.08
CA ALA A 303 6.56 -3.01 -4.85
C ALA A 303 7.48 -1.83 -5.21
N LEU A 304 6.99 -0.59 -5.09
CA LEU A 304 7.80 0.62 -5.12
C LEU A 304 8.19 0.97 -3.69
N GLY A 305 9.44 0.70 -3.31
CA GLY A 305 10.00 1.20 -2.05
C GLY A 305 10.39 2.67 -2.17
N SER A 306 10.65 3.32 -1.04
CA SER A 306 11.21 4.67 -1.03
C SER A 306 12.49 4.75 -0.22
N MET A 307 13.29 5.77 -0.49
CA MET A 307 14.47 6.14 0.30
C MET A 307 14.67 7.64 0.30
N VAL A 308 15.29 8.12 1.38
CA VAL A 308 15.62 9.51 1.62
C VAL A 308 17.11 9.60 1.98
N LEU A 309 17.86 10.52 1.36
CA LEU A 309 19.28 10.71 1.68
C LEU A 309 19.46 11.54 2.95
N ASP A 310 18.84 12.72 2.99
CA ASP A 310 18.98 13.67 4.09
C ASP A 310 17.67 14.44 4.35
N GLY A 311 17.70 15.40 5.26
CA GLY A 311 16.55 16.26 5.56
C GLY A 311 15.88 15.90 6.89
N THR A 312 14.58 16.15 6.97
CA THR A 312 13.82 16.03 8.21
C THR A 312 12.45 15.36 7.96
N PHE A 313 11.86 14.80 9.01
CA PHE A 313 10.54 14.16 9.00
C PHE A 313 9.89 14.27 10.38
N LEU A 314 8.59 13.98 10.49
CA LEU A 314 7.91 13.86 11.78
C LEU A 314 7.91 12.41 12.27
N ALA A 315 8.12 12.23 13.56
CA ALA A 315 7.95 10.97 14.25
C ALA A 315 7.64 11.18 15.73
N VAL A 316 7.06 10.16 16.35
CA VAL A 316 6.84 10.14 17.80
C VAL A 316 8.15 9.82 18.51
N GLN A 317 8.49 10.65 19.48
CA GLN A 317 9.55 10.39 20.44
C GLN A 317 8.92 10.03 21.78
N TYR A 318 9.31 8.90 22.32
CA TYR A 318 8.96 8.51 23.69
C TYR A 318 10.07 8.90 24.64
N GLU A 319 9.72 9.56 25.73
CA GLU A 319 10.66 9.88 26.80
C GLU A 319 10.89 8.62 27.67
N PRO A 320 12.12 8.37 28.14
CA PRO A 320 12.40 7.22 29.00
C PRO A 320 11.52 7.20 30.25
N GLY A 321 10.82 6.07 30.48
CA GLY A 321 9.93 5.88 31.61
C GLY A 321 8.56 6.53 31.51
N VAL A 322 8.24 7.22 30.40
CA VAL A 322 6.93 7.84 30.15
C VAL A 322 6.19 7.05 29.08
N ARG A 323 4.91 6.74 29.32
CA ARG A 323 4.08 6.03 28.35
C ARG A 323 3.55 6.91 27.21
N SER A 324 3.57 8.23 27.43
CA SER A 324 3.15 9.20 26.41
C SER A 324 4.34 9.61 25.53
N GLY A 325 4.09 9.76 24.24
CA GLY A 325 5.05 10.28 23.29
C GLY A 325 4.65 11.67 22.79
N SER A 326 5.54 12.34 22.10
CA SER A 326 5.23 13.59 21.38
C SER A 326 5.74 13.52 19.95
N ILE A 327 4.94 14.03 19.00
CA ILE A 327 5.39 14.18 17.61
C ILE A 327 6.37 15.35 17.56
N ARG A 328 7.53 15.11 16.94
CA ARG A 328 8.58 16.12 16.75
C ARG A 328 9.20 15.99 15.38
N THR A 329 9.83 17.06 14.93
CA THR A 329 10.69 17.03 13.75
C THR A 329 12.02 16.39 14.13
N HIS A 330 12.41 15.38 13.35
CA HIS A 330 13.69 14.68 13.49
C HIS A 330 14.50 14.82 12.21
N ALA A 331 15.81 14.97 12.34
CA ALA A 331 16.71 14.90 11.20
C ALA A 331 16.97 13.43 10.83
N MET A 332 17.10 13.17 9.53
CA MET A 332 17.65 11.89 9.05
C MET A 332 19.07 11.75 9.59
N THR A 333 19.41 10.59 10.14
CA THR A 333 20.77 10.28 10.57
C THR A 333 21.74 10.31 9.39
N ALA A 334 23.00 10.67 9.64
CA ALA A 334 24.02 10.58 8.60
C ALA A 334 24.10 9.14 8.05
N PRO A 335 24.06 8.96 6.72
CA PRO A 335 24.13 7.63 6.12
C PRO A 335 25.53 7.04 6.25
N SER A 336 25.62 5.72 6.38
CA SER A 336 26.90 5.03 6.11
C SER A 336 27.30 5.16 4.63
N PRO A 337 28.58 5.03 4.28
CA PRO A 337 29.03 5.11 2.89
C PRO A 337 28.37 4.09 1.95
N ASP A 338 27.88 2.98 2.52
CA ASP A 338 27.23 1.87 1.83
C ASP A 338 25.68 1.97 1.89
N ASP A 339 25.12 3.09 2.32
CA ASP A 339 23.68 3.31 2.34
C ASP A 339 23.12 3.52 0.92
N TYR A 340 21.99 2.90 0.60
CA TYR A 340 21.34 3.04 -0.70
C TYR A 340 21.07 4.51 -1.07
N GLY A 341 20.74 5.38 -0.11
CA GLY A 341 20.55 6.80 -0.34
C GLY A 341 21.83 7.46 -0.91
N VAL A 342 23.01 7.05 -0.42
CA VAL A 342 24.31 7.52 -0.95
C VAL A 342 24.52 7.02 -2.38
N LEU A 343 24.28 5.72 -2.65
CA LEU A 343 24.44 5.16 -3.99
C LEU A 343 23.53 5.87 -5.01
N PHE A 344 22.26 6.15 -4.65
CA PHE A 344 21.33 6.83 -5.55
C PHE A 344 21.62 8.34 -5.68
N SER A 345 22.28 8.95 -4.70
CA SER A 345 22.65 10.37 -4.75
C SER A 345 23.65 10.70 -5.88
N LEU A 346 24.35 9.69 -6.36
CA LEU A 346 25.30 9.83 -7.50
C LEU A 346 24.62 10.28 -8.81
N ALA A 347 23.28 10.18 -8.90
CA ALA A 347 22.53 10.71 -10.04
C ALA A 347 22.34 12.23 -10.02
N GLU A 348 22.71 12.91 -8.92
CA GLU A 348 22.59 14.36 -8.73
C GLU A 348 21.17 14.92 -8.96
N ARG A 349 20.15 14.10 -8.71
CA ARG A 349 18.73 14.46 -8.83
C ARG A 349 18.12 14.73 -7.47
N SER A 350 17.16 15.66 -7.42
CA SER A 350 16.36 15.91 -6.20
C SER A 350 15.41 14.76 -5.89
N SER A 351 14.82 14.15 -6.92
CA SER A 351 14.00 12.94 -6.83
C SER A 351 14.00 12.16 -8.15
N MET A 352 13.76 10.86 -8.08
CA MET A 352 13.58 9.99 -9.25
C MET A 352 12.92 8.67 -8.86
N ILE A 353 12.24 8.05 -9.82
CA ILE A 353 11.79 6.65 -9.70
C ILE A 353 12.69 5.79 -10.56
N VAL A 354 13.29 4.76 -9.98
CA VAL A 354 14.21 3.84 -10.68
C VAL A 354 13.67 2.43 -10.59
N PRO A 355 13.27 1.80 -11.72
CA PRO A 355 12.94 0.38 -11.76
C PRO A 355 14.16 -0.49 -11.46
N LEU A 356 13.98 -1.50 -10.60
CA LEU A 356 15.02 -2.45 -10.20
C LEU A 356 14.86 -3.84 -10.82
N ARG A 357 13.74 -4.11 -11.49
CA ARG A 357 13.52 -5.41 -12.17
C ARG A 357 14.57 -5.66 -13.25
N GLY A 358 15.11 -6.88 -13.29
CA GLY A 358 16.15 -7.33 -14.19
C GLY A 358 17.56 -7.29 -13.58
N PRO A 359 18.61 -7.51 -14.39
CA PRO A 359 19.99 -7.50 -13.89
C PRO A 359 20.39 -6.13 -13.33
N LEU A 360 20.89 -6.13 -12.11
CA LEU A 360 21.44 -4.93 -11.46
C LEU A 360 22.97 -4.89 -11.65
N PRO A 361 23.57 -3.69 -11.73
CA PRO A 361 25.01 -3.54 -11.77
C PRO A 361 25.63 -3.95 -10.43
N SER A 362 26.89 -4.38 -10.43
CA SER A 362 27.55 -4.90 -9.24
C SER A 362 27.61 -3.93 -8.06
N TRP A 363 27.64 -2.63 -8.32
CA TRP A 363 27.64 -1.59 -7.28
C TRP A 363 26.29 -1.41 -6.58
N LEU A 364 25.19 -1.97 -7.13
CA LEU A 364 23.83 -1.88 -6.57
C LEU A 364 23.28 -3.26 -6.17
N ALA A 365 23.85 -4.33 -6.73
CA ALA A 365 23.40 -5.70 -6.48
C ALA A 365 23.85 -6.18 -5.09
N GLY A 366 23.00 -6.98 -4.46
CA GLY A 366 23.28 -7.59 -3.16
C GLY A 366 22.86 -6.70 -1.98
N THR A 367 23.49 -6.94 -0.85
CA THR A 367 23.12 -6.32 0.42
C THR A 367 23.93 -5.05 0.66
N HIS A 368 23.21 -3.94 0.90
CA HIS A 368 23.73 -2.65 1.34
C HIS A 368 22.99 -2.19 2.60
N ARG A 369 23.30 -1.00 3.10
CA ARG A 369 22.62 -0.43 4.27
C ARG A 369 21.34 0.31 3.83
N MET A 370 20.29 0.18 4.64
CA MET A 370 19.02 0.88 4.48
C MET A 370 18.64 1.51 5.81
N ARG A 371 18.42 2.81 5.81
CA ARG A 371 17.85 3.51 6.98
C ARG A 371 16.35 3.55 6.87
N PHE A 372 15.66 3.36 7.97
CA PHE A 372 14.22 3.55 8.05
C PHE A 372 13.76 3.98 9.44
N ALA A 373 12.62 4.66 9.49
CA ALA A 373 11.86 4.89 10.70
C ALA A 373 10.37 4.89 10.30
N GLY A 374 9.55 4.13 11.01
CA GLY A 374 8.11 4.19 10.80
C GLY A 374 7.53 5.51 11.34
N SER A 375 6.52 5.40 12.21
CA SER A 375 5.93 6.54 12.91
C SER A 375 6.67 6.95 14.19
N THR A 376 7.75 6.24 14.56
CA THR A 376 8.51 6.45 15.81
C THR A 376 10.01 6.46 15.55
N VAL A 377 10.78 7.13 16.41
CA VAL A 377 12.25 7.05 16.44
C VAL A 377 12.71 6.01 17.46
N PRO A 378 13.95 5.47 17.38
CA PRO A 378 15.05 5.93 16.52
C PRO A 378 14.95 5.47 15.08
N ILE A 379 15.71 6.16 14.19
CA ILE A 379 16.00 5.66 12.85
C ILE A 379 16.89 4.43 13.00
N LEU A 380 16.50 3.34 12.34
CA LEU A 380 17.29 2.12 12.25
C LEU A 380 18.06 2.08 10.93
N GLU A 381 19.26 1.56 10.94
CA GLU A 381 20.04 1.27 9.73
C GLU A 381 20.35 -0.23 9.71
N VAL A 382 19.80 -0.94 8.74
CA VAL A 382 19.85 -2.40 8.64
C VAL A 382 20.43 -2.83 7.30
N PRO A 383 21.02 -4.04 7.20
CA PRO A 383 21.35 -4.62 5.92
C PRO A 383 20.08 -4.99 5.15
N ALA A 384 20.03 -4.70 3.85
CA ALA A 384 18.90 -5.05 2.98
C ALA A 384 19.38 -5.28 1.55
N ASP A 385 18.75 -6.21 0.84
CA ASP A 385 18.88 -6.36 -0.62
C ASP A 385 17.67 -5.68 -1.28
N PHE A 386 17.86 -4.44 -1.75
CA PHE A 386 16.79 -3.67 -2.38
C PHE A 386 16.31 -4.30 -3.68
N GLY A 387 17.20 -4.94 -4.44
CA GLY A 387 16.84 -5.62 -5.69
C GLY A 387 15.93 -6.83 -5.46
N ALA A 388 16.13 -7.55 -4.36
CA ALA A 388 15.25 -8.63 -3.95
C ALA A 388 13.96 -8.12 -3.28
N LYS A 389 14.05 -6.98 -2.57
CA LYS A 389 12.97 -6.45 -1.75
C LYS A 389 11.95 -5.62 -2.54
N PHE A 390 12.38 -4.86 -3.55
CA PHE A 390 11.52 -3.94 -4.31
C PHE A 390 11.69 -4.10 -5.82
N ASP A 391 10.60 -3.86 -6.55
CA ASP A 391 10.61 -3.82 -8.01
C ASP A 391 11.08 -2.47 -8.57
N GLY A 392 11.08 -1.45 -7.73
CA GLY A 392 11.55 -0.11 -8.02
C GLY A 392 11.71 0.72 -6.75
N VAL A 393 12.34 1.86 -6.86
CA VAL A 393 12.61 2.78 -5.76
C VAL A 393 12.25 4.20 -6.16
N LEU A 394 11.53 4.89 -5.28
CA LEU A 394 11.38 6.34 -5.24
C LEU A 394 12.51 6.90 -4.37
N TYR A 395 13.48 7.55 -4.98
CA TYR A 395 14.54 8.26 -4.30
C TYR A 395 14.15 9.75 -4.10
N VAL A 396 14.38 10.25 -2.90
CA VAL A 396 14.29 11.67 -2.53
C VAL A 396 15.63 12.08 -1.91
N ARG A 397 16.23 13.18 -2.40
CA ARG A 397 17.51 13.66 -1.86
C ARG A 397 17.31 14.26 -0.48
N THR A 398 16.46 15.27 -0.37
CA THR A 398 16.25 16.00 0.88
C THR A 398 14.76 15.98 1.24
N SER A 399 14.44 15.51 2.42
CA SER A 399 13.08 15.43 2.93
C SER A 399 12.72 16.61 3.82
N THR A 400 11.43 16.93 3.84
CA THR A 400 10.81 17.86 4.80
C THR A 400 9.63 17.19 5.51
N PRO A 401 9.23 17.68 6.68
CA PRO A 401 8.08 17.15 7.39
C PRO A 401 6.79 17.35 6.58
N THR A 402 5.90 16.35 6.63
CA THR A 402 4.54 16.49 6.11
C THR A 402 3.75 17.54 6.90
N GLN A 403 2.71 18.09 6.31
CA GLN A 403 1.83 19.08 6.93
C GLN A 403 0.69 18.40 7.68
N LEU A 404 0.90 18.13 8.99
CA LEU A 404 -0.16 17.61 9.84
C LEU A 404 -1.30 18.61 9.96
N ARG A 405 -2.51 18.09 9.94
CA ARG A 405 -3.74 18.85 10.12
C ARG A 405 -4.14 18.93 11.60
N HIS A 406 -3.94 17.85 12.32
CA HIS A 406 -4.13 17.77 13.76
C HIS A 406 -2.88 17.20 14.43
N TRP A 407 -2.58 17.72 15.61
CA TRP A 407 -1.50 17.23 16.45
C TRP A 407 -2.09 16.36 17.57
N PRO A 408 -2.00 15.03 17.48
CA PRO A 408 -2.58 14.17 18.49
C PRO A 408 -1.77 14.27 19.80
N THR A 409 -2.46 14.08 20.92
CA THR A 409 -1.86 13.86 22.23
C THR A 409 -1.86 12.35 22.51
N PHE A 410 -0.73 11.81 22.95
CA PHE A 410 -0.54 10.38 23.26
C PHE A 410 -0.45 10.14 24.76
#